data_f09948235f39ce69eb168912146bfcc4
#
_entry.id   f09948235f39ce69eb168912146bfcc4
#
_cell.length_a   1.000
_cell.length_b   1.000
_cell.length_c   1.000
_cell.angle_alpha   90.00
_cell.angle_beta   90.00
_cell.angle_gamma   90.00
#
_symmetry.space_group_name_H-M   'P 1'
#
loop_
_entity.id
_entity.type
_entity.pdbx_description
1 polymer ?
#
loop_
_entity_poly.entity_id
_entity_poly.type
_entity_poly.pdbx_seq_one_letter_code
_entity_poly.pdbx_strand_id
1 'polypeptide(L)'
;IMLNGQSLREIDVDIYRRKQASVIYQSYNLFPLMTVCENVMYPLKLLRHSDADAKKEAQIALEKVGLGESYWKRLPAMLSGGEQQRVAIARALAVHAQIILADEPTGNLDTENSTQIIQLLSRLAHEENCCVVVVTHDLEVAKAADVVFRMDSGRIKEETV
;
A
#
# COMPACT_ATOMS: atom_id res chain seq x y z
N ILE A 1 -5.25 11.25 -17.89
CA ILE A 1 -4.19 10.92 -16.91
C ILE A 1 -3.00 10.41 -17.70
N MET A 2 -1.82 10.89 -17.35
CA MET A 2 -0.53 10.54 -17.97
C MET A 2 0.34 9.86 -16.91
N LEU A 3 1.05 8.81 -17.29
CA LEU A 3 2.07 8.16 -16.47
C LEU A 3 3.37 8.11 -17.27
N ASN A 4 4.44 8.70 -16.73
CA ASN A 4 5.75 8.78 -17.41
C ASN A 4 5.65 9.33 -18.85
N GLY A 5 4.75 10.30 -19.10
CA GLY A 5 4.52 10.90 -20.41
C GLY A 5 3.61 10.09 -21.36
N GLN A 6 3.15 8.91 -20.95
CA GLN A 6 2.23 8.06 -21.73
C GLN A 6 0.79 8.17 -21.20
N SER A 7 -0.19 8.26 -22.08
CA SER A 7 -1.60 8.28 -21.70
C SER A 7 -2.03 6.92 -21.14
N LEU A 8 -2.76 6.91 -20.00
CA LEU A 8 -3.33 5.66 -19.45
C LEU A 8 -4.33 4.98 -20.41
N ARG A 9 -4.87 5.70 -21.43
CA ARG A 9 -5.73 5.11 -22.44
C ARG A 9 -4.98 4.23 -23.46
N GLU A 10 -3.65 4.40 -23.54
CA GLU A 10 -2.76 3.70 -24.47
C GLU A 10 -1.99 2.56 -23.76
N ILE A 11 -2.11 2.47 -22.45
CA ILE A 11 -1.45 1.44 -21.64
C ILE A 11 -2.42 0.25 -21.50
N ASP A 12 -1.88 -0.96 -21.61
CA ASP A 12 -2.61 -2.18 -21.24
C ASP A 12 -2.95 -2.12 -19.74
N VAL A 13 -4.25 -2.04 -19.44
CA VAL A 13 -4.77 -1.86 -18.07
C VAL A 13 -4.38 -3.02 -17.17
N ASP A 14 -4.29 -4.24 -17.70
CA ASP A 14 -3.90 -5.42 -16.91
C ASP A 14 -2.41 -5.40 -16.56
N ILE A 15 -1.57 -4.98 -17.49
CA ILE A 15 -0.13 -4.80 -17.23
C ILE A 15 0.08 -3.66 -16.23
N TYR A 16 -0.63 -2.55 -16.40
CA TYR A 16 -0.57 -1.42 -15.47
C TYR A 16 -0.92 -1.83 -14.04
N ARG A 17 -2.06 -2.50 -13.86
CA ARG A 17 -2.54 -2.95 -12.54
C ARG A 17 -1.63 -3.99 -11.89
N ARG A 18 -0.96 -4.82 -12.68
CA ARG A 18 -0.08 -5.87 -12.12
C ARG A 18 1.31 -5.38 -11.77
N LYS A 19 1.85 -4.39 -12.50
CA LYS A 19 3.27 -4.03 -12.42
C LYS A 19 3.54 -2.59 -12.00
N GLN A 20 2.60 -1.67 -12.25
CA GLN A 20 2.87 -0.24 -12.09
C GLN A 20 2.06 0.41 -10.97
N ALA A 21 0.93 -0.17 -10.59
CA ALA A 21 0.09 0.37 -9.53
C ALA A 21 -0.31 -0.70 -8.53
N SER A 22 -0.23 -0.39 -7.25
CA SER A 22 -0.76 -1.21 -6.15
C SER A 22 -1.83 -0.44 -5.40
N VAL A 23 -2.77 -1.14 -4.77
CA VAL A 23 -3.87 -0.52 -4.03
C VAL A 23 -3.89 -1.01 -2.59
N ILE A 24 -3.99 -0.06 -1.66
CA ILE A 24 -4.23 -0.28 -0.25
C ILE A 24 -5.65 0.18 0.05
N TYR A 25 -6.47 -0.70 0.62
CA TYR A 25 -7.88 -0.44 0.93
C TYR A 25 -8.08 -0.20 2.43
N GLN A 26 -9.10 0.53 2.77
CA GLN A 26 -9.54 0.75 4.16
C GLN A 26 -9.83 -0.57 4.90
N SER A 27 -10.40 -1.57 4.25
CA SER A 27 -10.76 -2.87 4.83
C SER A 27 -9.66 -3.93 4.70
N TYR A 28 -8.41 -3.53 4.43
CA TYR A 28 -7.21 -4.38 4.32
C TYR A 28 -7.26 -5.40 3.18
N ASN A 29 -8.41 -6.00 2.89
CA ASN A 29 -8.66 -7.02 1.86
C ASN A 29 -7.62 -8.15 1.88
N LEU A 30 -7.33 -8.68 3.07
CA LEU A 30 -6.47 -9.83 3.26
C LEU A 30 -7.23 -11.13 3.00
N PHE A 31 -6.56 -12.11 2.45
CA PHE A 31 -7.09 -13.47 2.29
C PHE A 31 -7.10 -14.16 3.67
N PRO A 32 -8.27 -14.46 4.26
CA PRO A 32 -8.37 -14.87 5.65
C PRO A 32 -7.77 -16.24 5.95
N LEU A 33 -7.68 -17.12 4.94
CA LEU A 33 -7.12 -18.47 5.05
C LEU A 33 -5.66 -18.58 4.64
N MET A 34 -5.04 -17.47 4.23
CA MET A 34 -3.62 -17.37 3.93
C MET A 34 -2.89 -16.74 5.11
N THR A 35 -1.70 -17.22 5.38
CA THR A 35 -0.80 -16.59 6.36
C THR A 35 -0.40 -15.18 5.94
N VAL A 36 0.17 -14.41 6.85
CA VAL A 36 0.74 -13.09 6.59
C VAL A 36 1.71 -13.13 5.41
N CYS A 37 2.66 -14.06 5.43
CA CYS A 37 3.64 -14.20 4.35
C CYS A 37 2.97 -14.56 3.03
N GLU A 38 2.02 -15.50 3.01
CA GLU A 38 1.31 -15.89 1.80
C GLU A 38 0.45 -14.78 1.21
N ASN A 39 -0.16 -13.94 2.05
CA ASN A 39 -0.88 -12.74 1.60
C ASN A 39 0.04 -11.79 0.81
N VAL A 40 1.27 -11.59 1.27
CA VAL A 40 2.25 -10.74 0.60
C VAL A 40 2.87 -11.41 -0.63
N MET A 41 3.07 -12.71 -0.60
CA MET A 41 3.54 -13.50 -1.76
C MET A 41 2.54 -13.55 -2.92
N TYR A 42 1.24 -13.43 -2.62
CA TYR A 42 0.17 -13.67 -3.61
C TYR A 42 0.33 -12.85 -4.90
N PRO A 43 0.50 -11.53 -4.89
CA PRO A 43 0.67 -10.76 -6.12
C PRO A 43 1.96 -11.12 -6.87
N LEU A 44 3.04 -11.50 -6.18
CA LEU A 44 4.28 -11.93 -6.81
C LEU A 44 4.10 -13.24 -7.59
N LYS A 45 3.30 -14.17 -7.05
CA LYS A 45 2.93 -15.43 -7.76
C LYS A 45 2.12 -15.13 -9.02
N LEU A 46 1.23 -14.14 -9.01
CA LEU A 46 0.51 -13.69 -10.20
C LEU A 46 1.46 -13.09 -11.26
N LEU A 47 2.59 -12.54 -10.84
CA LEU A 47 3.68 -12.07 -11.71
C LEU A 47 4.63 -13.19 -12.14
N ARG A 48 4.34 -14.45 -11.80
CA ARG A 48 5.10 -15.66 -12.13
C ARG A 48 6.49 -15.75 -11.49
N HIS A 49 6.70 -15.09 -10.33
CA HIS A 49 7.89 -15.34 -9.52
C HIS A 49 7.89 -16.79 -9.00
N SER A 50 9.09 -17.37 -8.83
CA SER A 50 9.22 -18.66 -8.16
C SER A 50 8.76 -18.55 -6.69
N ASP A 51 8.37 -19.68 -6.07
CA ASP A 51 7.96 -19.68 -4.65
C ASP A 51 9.08 -19.18 -3.73
N ALA A 52 10.32 -19.49 -4.06
CA ALA A 52 11.48 -19.06 -3.29
C ALA A 52 11.69 -17.54 -3.40
N ASP A 53 11.64 -16.98 -4.60
CA ASP A 53 11.80 -15.54 -4.83
C ASP A 53 10.62 -14.76 -4.24
N ALA A 54 9.39 -15.21 -4.47
CA ALA A 54 8.19 -14.59 -3.89
C ALA A 54 8.24 -14.56 -2.36
N LYS A 55 8.72 -15.65 -1.73
CA LYS A 55 8.88 -15.70 -0.29
C LYS A 55 9.93 -14.72 0.21
N LYS A 56 11.09 -14.65 -0.45
CA LYS A 56 12.17 -13.73 -0.09
C LYS A 56 11.71 -12.27 -0.18
N GLU A 57 11.09 -11.88 -1.28
CA GLU A 57 10.56 -10.51 -1.47
C GLU A 57 9.45 -10.18 -0.45
N ALA A 58 8.57 -11.13 -0.17
CA ALA A 58 7.53 -10.96 0.84
C ALA A 58 8.11 -10.73 2.24
N GLN A 59 9.15 -11.47 2.61
CA GLN A 59 9.83 -11.32 3.90
C GLN A 59 10.48 -9.94 4.03
N ILE A 60 11.19 -9.49 2.99
CA ILE A 60 11.78 -8.15 2.93
C ILE A 60 10.70 -7.07 3.09
N ALA A 61 9.59 -7.19 2.37
CA ALA A 61 8.50 -6.22 2.46
C ALA A 61 7.85 -6.20 3.87
N LEU A 62 7.69 -7.37 4.50
CA LEU A 62 7.16 -7.47 5.86
C LEU A 62 8.09 -6.85 6.90
N GLU A 63 9.39 -7.04 6.78
CA GLU A 63 10.38 -6.40 7.66
C GLU A 63 10.35 -4.87 7.53
N LYS A 64 10.21 -4.33 6.31
CA LYS A 64 10.10 -2.89 6.07
C LYS A 64 8.90 -2.25 6.78
N VAL A 65 7.82 -2.98 6.97
CA VAL A 65 6.64 -2.51 7.70
C VAL A 65 6.65 -2.88 9.20
N GLY A 66 7.75 -3.44 9.72
CA GLY A 66 7.92 -3.80 11.12
C GLY A 66 7.24 -5.11 11.53
N LEU A 67 6.95 -6.01 10.58
CA LEU A 67 6.39 -7.33 10.84
C LEU A 67 7.46 -8.42 10.63
N GLY A 68 8.26 -8.67 11.67
CA GLY A 68 9.32 -9.67 11.65
C GLY A 68 8.82 -11.12 11.62
N GLU A 69 9.76 -12.07 11.67
CA GLU A 69 9.51 -13.50 11.43
C GLU A 69 8.38 -14.11 12.29
N SER A 70 8.20 -13.62 13.52
CA SER A 70 7.14 -14.11 14.43
C SER A 70 5.72 -13.89 13.91
N TYR A 71 5.54 -13.01 12.92
CA TYR A 71 4.25 -12.72 12.27
C TYR A 71 3.98 -13.58 11.04
N TRP A 72 5.01 -14.02 10.33
CA TRP A 72 4.88 -14.54 8.96
C TRP A 72 3.93 -15.74 8.82
N LYS A 73 3.83 -16.57 9.85
CA LYS A 73 2.96 -17.75 9.89
C LYS A 73 1.59 -17.51 10.51
N ARG A 74 1.32 -16.30 11.02
CA ARG A 74 0.01 -15.97 11.59
C ARG A 74 -1.03 -15.81 10.49
N LEU A 75 -2.29 -16.09 10.84
CA LEU A 75 -3.44 -15.76 9.99
C LEU A 75 -3.91 -14.32 10.28
N PRO A 76 -4.59 -13.64 9.33
CA PRO A 76 -5.11 -12.28 9.54
C PRO A 76 -5.97 -12.12 10.80
N ALA A 77 -6.77 -13.12 11.15
CA ALA A 77 -7.61 -13.10 12.35
C ALA A 77 -6.81 -13.04 13.68
N MET A 78 -5.51 -13.30 13.64
CA MET A 78 -4.61 -13.23 14.80
C MET A 78 -3.90 -11.87 14.94
N LEU A 79 -4.26 -10.91 14.10
CA LEU A 79 -3.63 -9.60 14.01
C LEU A 79 -4.57 -8.48 14.47
N SER A 80 -4.00 -7.45 15.09
CA SER A 80 -4.70 -6.16 15.29
C SER A 80 -4.99 -5.46 13.95
N GLY A 81 -5.88 -4.46 13.96
CA GLY A 81 -6.20 -3.69 12.76
C GLY A 81 -4.98 -3.02 12.15
N GLY A 82 -4.12 -2.41 12.99
CA GLY A 82 -2.87 -1.79 12.53
C GLY A 82 -1.87 -2.79 11.95
N GLU A 83 -1.78 -4.01 12.52
CA GLU A 83 -0.94 -5.08 11.96
C GLU A 83 -1.51 -5.59 10.62
N GLN A 84 -2.83 -5.73 10.48
CA GLN A 84 -3.46 -6.09 9.20
C GLN A 84 -3.20 -5.03 8.13
N GLN A 85 -3.26 -3.75 8.47
CA GLN A 85 -2.95 -2.65 7.56
C GLN A 85 -1.47 -2.70 7.12
N ARG A 86 -0.54 -2.99 8.05
CA ARG A 86 0.88 -3.18 7.69
C ARG A 86 1.07 -4.34 6.73
N VAL A 87 0.34 -5.45 6.87
CA VAL A 87 0.36 -6.56 5.90
C VAL A 87 -0.15 -6.11 4.53
N ALA A 88 -1.23 -5.31 4.46
CA ALA A 88 -1.75 -4.76 3.22
C ALA A 88 -0.73 -3.82 2.53
N ILE A 89 -0.03 -2.99 3.32
CA ILE A 89 1.06 -2.13 2.84
C ILE A 89 2.23 -2.99 2.32
N ALA A 90 2.68 -3.99 3.08
CA ALA A 90 3.75 -4.90 2.65
C ALA A 90 3.40 -5.61 1.33
N ARG A 91 2.14 -6.04 1.17
CA ARG A 91 1.65 -6.63 -0.07
C ARG A 91 1.72 -5.67 -1.26
N ALA A 92 1.44 -4.40 -1.03
CA ALA A 92 1.56 -3.36 -2.06
C ALA A 92 3.01 -3.06 -2.42
N LEU A 93 3.92 -3.07 -1.45
CA LEU A 93 5.36 -2.85 -1.64
C LEU A 93 6.05 -3.99 -2.38
N ALA A 94 5.68 -5.24 -2.09
CA ALA A 94 6.38 -6.42 -2.59
C ALA A 94 6.46 -6.50 -4.12
N VAL A 95 5.53 -5.88 -4.83
CA VAL A 95 5.52 -5.84 -6.30
C VAL A 95 6.35 -4.70 -6.90
N HIS A 96 6.99 -3.88 -6.06
CA HIS A 96 7.80 -2.72 -6.48
C HIS A 96 7.07 -1.79 -7.45
N ALA A 97 5.78 -1.55 -7.21
CA ALA A 97 4.96 -0.66 -8.03
C ALA A 97 5.46 0.79 -7.92
N GLN A 98 5.43 1.50 -9.05
CA GLN A 98 5.80 2.94 -9.08
C GLN A 98 4.77 3.82 -8.38
N ILE A 99 3.52 3.36 -8.31
CA ILE A 99 2.41 4.09 -7.68
C ILE A 99 1.71 3.18 -6.67
N ILE A 100 1.50 3.70 -5.48
CA ILE A 100 0.66 3.10 -4.45
C ILE A 100 -0.56 4.01 -4.25
N LEU A 101 -1.75 3.48 -4.50
CA LEU A 101 -3.02 4.16 -4.26
C LEU A 101 -3.57 3.68 -2.91
N ALA A 102 -3.77 4.58 -1.96
CA ALA A 102 -4.31 4.26 -0.64
C ALA A 102 -5.67 4.94 -0.45
N ASP A 103 -6.69 4.14 -0.26
CA ASP A 103 -8.06 4.59 -0.03
C ASP A 103 -8.37 4.47 1.45
N GLU A 104 -8.49 5.62 2.15
CA GLU A 104 -8.73 5.74 3.60
C GLU A 104 -7.85 4.79 4.44
N PRO A 105 -6.50 4.82 4.30
CA PRO A 105 -5.62 3.80 4.87
C PRO A 105 -5.61 3.76 6.40
N THR A 106 -6.20 4.76 7.06
CA THR A 106 -6.29 4.90 8.52
C THR A 106 -7.73 4.82 9.04
N GLY A 107 -8.73 4.73 8.16
CA GLY A 107 -10.14 4.90 8.51
C GLY A 107 -10.72 3.87 9.50
N ASN A 108 -10.07 2.72 9.70
CA ASN A 108 -10.48 1.68 10.64
C ASN A 108 -9.53 1.54 11.84
N LEU A 109 -8.65 2.51 12.06
CA LEU A 109 -7.61 2.47 13.09
C LEU A 109 -7.87 3.48 14.20
N ASP A 110 -7.37 3.21 15.38
CA ASP A 110 -7.26 4.21 16.44
C ASP A 110 -6.19 5.26 16.10
N THR A 111 -6.16 6.35 16.86
CA THR A 111 -5.28 7.50 16.61
C THR A 111 -3.79 7.12 16.62
N GLU A 112 -3.37 6.24 17.54
CA GLU A 112 -1.97 5.83 17.65
C GLU A 112 -1.52 5.02 16.42
N ASN A 113 -2.31 4.00 16.05
CA ASN A 113 -2.05 3.20 14.87
C ASN A 113 -2.13 4.04 13.59
N SER A 114 -3.09 4.98 13.50
CA SER A 114 -3.20 5.91 12.38
C SER A 114 -1.92 6.71 12.17
N THR A 115 -1.40 7.32 13.23
CA THR A 115 -0.14 8.08 13.19
C THR A 115 1.02 7.21 12.69
N GLN A 116 1.12 5.98 13.18
CA GLN A 116 2.18 5.06 12.77
C GLN A 116 2.06 4.66 11.28
N ILE A 117 0.84 4.46 10.78
CA ILE A 117 0.62 4.13 9.36
C ILE A 117 0.94 5.33 8.46
N ILE A 118 0.56 6.56 8.85
CA ILE A 118 0.92 7.79 8.12
C ILE A 118 2.43 7.94 8.00
N GLN A 119 3.15 7.82 9.13
CA GLN A 119 4.61 7.90 9.14
C GLN A 119 5.26 6.80 8.29
N LEU A 120 4.71 5.58 8.33
CA LEU A 120 5.16 4.48 7.50
C LEU A 120 5.00 4.79 6.01
N LEU A 121 3.82 5.25 5.57
CA LEU A 121 3.56 5.57 4.16
C LEU A 121 4.45 6.72 3.67
N SER A 122 4.61 7.79 4.46
CA SER A 122 5.51 8.90 4.13
C SER A 122 6.96 8.44 3.98
N ARG A 123 7.47 7.66 4.94
CA ARG A 123 8.82 7.09 4.87
C ARG A 123 9.01 6.23 3.62
N LEU A 124 8.06 5.34 3.33
CA LEU A 124 8.14 4.44 2.18
C LEU A 124 8.12 5.20 0.84
N ALA A 125 7.35 6.29 0.74
CA ALA A 125 7.34 7.13 -0.46
C ALA A 125 8.75 7.66 -0.78
N HIS A 126 9.48 8.11 0.24
CA HIS A 126 10.83 8.67 0.08
C HIS A 126 11.92 7.59 -0.07
N GLU A 127 11.86 6.51 0.72
CA GLU A 127 12.89 5.44 0.70
C GLU A 127 12.78 4.53 -0.51
N GLU A 128 11.56 4.20 -0.96
CA GLU A 128 11.33 3.27 -2.08
C GLU A 128 11.17 3.98 -3.43
N ASN A 129 11.29 5.30 -3.45
CA ASN A 129 11.15 6.12 -4.66
C ASN A 129 9.84 5.82 -5.43
N CYS A 130 8.74 5.65 -4.70
CA CYS A 130 7.41 5.42 -5.26
C CYS A 130 6.47 6.58 -4.93
N CYS A 131 5.52 6.84 -5.83
CA CYS A 131 4.47 7.83 -5.60
C CYS A 131 3.34 7.21 -4.78
N VAL A 132 3.12 7.72 -3.55
CA VAL A 132 1.99 7.30 -2.71
C VAL A 132 0.88 8.35 -2.83
N VAL A 133 -0.24 7.96 -3.41
CA VAL A 133 -1.44 8.80 -3.54
C VAL A 133 -2.46 8.33 -2.52
N VAL A 134 -2.80 9.19 -1.57
CA VAL A 134 -3.78 8.89 -0.51
C VAL A 134 -5.07 9.65 -0.77
N VAL A 135 -6.19 8.95 -0.72
CA VAL A 135 -7.53 9.55 -0.66
C VAL A 135 -8.00 9.46 0.79
N THR A 136 -8.31 10.60 1.40
CA THR A 136 -8.75 10.65 2.80
C THR A 136 -9.54 11.91 3.09
N HIS A 137 -10.33 11.87 4.16
CA HIS A 137 -10.95 13.04 4.78
C HIS A 137 -10.25 13.45 6.08
N ASP A 138 -9.21 12.73 6.49
CA ASP A 138 -8.43 13.02 7.71
C ASP A 138 -7.37 14.10 7.43
N LEU A 139 -7.48 15.22 8.15
CA LEU A 139 -6.55 16.34 8.02
C LEU A 139 -5.13 16.02 8.51
N GLU A 140 -4.97 15.10 9.46
CA GLU A 140 -3.64 14.70 9.94
C GLU A 140 -2.87 13.93 8.86
N VAL A 141 -3.58 13.13 8.06
CA VAL A 141 -3.01 12.47 6.88
C VAL A 141 -2.59 13.51 5.83
N ALA A 142 -3.45 14.51 5.58
CA ALA A 142 -3.17 15.57 4.63
C ALA A 142 -1.93 16.39 5.02
N LYS A 143 -1.76 16.74 6.30
CA LYS A 143 -0.59 17.47 6.80
C LYS A 143 0.75 16.72 6.64
N ALA A 144 0.70 15.40 6.56
CA ALA A 144 1.90 14.57 6.40
C ALA A 144 2.30 14.36 4.93
N ALA A 145 1.51 14.85 3.99
CA ALA A 145 1.79 14.71 2.56
C ALA A 145 2.68 15.83 2.03
N ASP A 146 3.49 15.54 1.01
CA ASP A 146 4.33 16.56 0.33
C ASP A 146 3.49 17.54 -0.49
N VAL A 147 2.36 17.07 -1.05
CA VAL A 147 1.43 17.86 -1.86
C VAL A 147 0.00 17.44 -1.54
N VAL A 148 -0.87 18.42 -1.39
CA VAL A 148 -2.29 18.19 -1.08
C VAL A 148 -3.18 18.73 -2.19
N PHE A 149 -4.12 17.91 -2.61
CA PHE A 149 -5.18 18.29 -3.54
C PHE A 149 -6.54 18.17 -2.88
N ARG A 150 -7.29 19.24 -2.86
CA ARG A 150 -8.68 19.21 -2.42
C ARG A 150 -9.61 18.90 -3.57
N MET A 151 -10.50 17.93 -3.36
CA MET A 151 -11.56 17.61 -4.30
C MET A 151 -12.88 18.20 -3.81
N ASP A 152 -13.50 19.02 -4.64
CA ASP A 152 -14.84 19.55 -4.40
C ASP A 152 -15.68 19.43 -5.68
N SER A 153 -16.84 18.78 -5.57
CA SER A 153 -17.82 18.64 -6.65
C SER A 153 -17.21 18.13 -7.97
N GLY A 154 -16.25 17.17 -7.87
CA GLY A 154 -15.56 16.58 -9.02
C GLY A 154 -14.45 17.44 -9.63
N ARG A 155 -14.10 18.57 -8.98
CA ARG A 155 -12.98 19.43 -9.35
C ARG A 155 -11.84 19.29 -8.35
N ILE A 156 -10.62 19.24 -8.85
CA ILE A 156 -9.40 19.13 -8.05
C ILE A 156 -8.70 20.47 -8.07
N LYS A 157 -8.27 20.94 -6.89
CA LYS A 157 -7.43 22.12 -6.71
C LYS A 157 -6.27 21.77 -5.80
N GLU A 158 -5.07 22.24 -6.13
CA GLU A 158 -3.92 22.16 -5.23
C GLU A 158 -4.14 23.09 -4.04
N GLU A 159 -3.87 22.59 -2.84
CA GLU A 159 -4.02 23.32 -1.59
C GLU A 159 -2.66 23.40 -0.90
N THR A 160 -2.28 24.60 -0.49
CA THR A 160 -1.09 24.79 0.34
C THR A 160 -1.48 24.55 1.79
N VAL A 161 -0.88 23.56 2.45
CA VAL A 161 -1.11 23.18 3.86
C VAL A 161 -0.16 23.93 4.76
#